data_c39eac408c60d4357cce87b8eef90a92
#
_entry.id   c39eac408c60d4357cce87b8eef90a92
#
_cell.length_a   1.000
_cell.length_b   1.000
_cell.length_c   1.000
_cell.angle_alpha   90.00
_cell.angle_beta   90.00
_cell.angle_gamma   90.00
#
_symmetry.space_group_name_H-M   'P 1'
#
loop_
_entity.id
_entity.type
_entity.pdbx_description
1 polymer ?
#
loop_
_entity_poly.entity_id
_entity_poly.type
_entity_poly.pdbx_seq_one_letter_code
_entity_poly.pdbx_strand_id
1 'polypeptide(L)'
;MHMKTAVLIAACVAMTALAGCATQQGYAQKVYSWQGRDANELLASWGAPTAQMTMPNGKLLYTYRTAYSQEMPIQGNGFYYPWSVSGGGSVYYSCTTNFVVDPRDHTVLSVSFDGNDCVAPAKK
;
A
#
# COMPACT_ATOMS: atom_id res chain seq x y z
N MET A 1 9.43 2.24 -42.81
CA MET A 1 8.08 2.31 -42.23
C MET A 1 7.80 1.20 -41.25
N HIS A 2 8.32 -0.02 -41.48
CA HIS A 2 8.05 -1.15 -40.57
C HIS A 2 8.76 -1.01 -39.21
N MET A 3 9.86 -0.30 -39.13
CA MET A 3 10.60 -0.12 -37.87
C MET A 3 9.86 0.74 -36.84
N LYS A 4 9.11 1.76 -37.29
CA LYS A 4 8.36 2.64 -36.37
C LYS A 4 7.22 1.92 -35.71
N THR A 5 6.54 1.02 -36.41
CA THR A 5 5.44 0.25 -35.85
C THR A 5 5.92 -0.76 -34.81
N ALA A 6 7.07 -1.43 -35.06
CA ALA A 6 7.63 -2.37 -34.11
C ALA A 6 8.07 -1.67 -32.81
N VAL A 7 8.65 -0.49 -32.91
CA VAL A 7 9.07 0.28 -31.73
C VAL A 7 7.88 0.70 -30.87
N LEU A 8 6.78 1.10 -31.50
CA LEU A 8 5.56 1.48 -30.79
C LEU A 8 4.96 0.29 -30.03
N ILE A 9 4.92 -0.88 -30.62
CA ILE A 9 4.41 -2.10 -29.98
C ILE A 9 5.27 -2.48 -28.79
N ALA A 10 6.59 -2.41 -28.91
CA ALA A 10 7.51 -2.71 -27.83
C ALA A 10 7.33 -1.73 -26.65
N ALA A 11 7.14 -0.45 -26.94
CA ALA A 11 6.91 0.56 -25.92
C ALA A 11 5.61 0.31 -25.15
N CYS A 12 4.53 -0.06 -25.85
CA CYS A 12 3.24 -0.38 -25.21
C CYS A 12 3.35 -1.59 -24.28
N VAL A 13 4.06 -2.64 -24.70
CA VAL A 13 4.26 -3.84 -23.89
C VAL A 13 5.06 -3.50 -22.63
N ALA A 14 6.11 -2.69 -22.74
CA ALA A 14 6.91 -2.28 -21.60
C ALA A 14 6.10 -1.46 -20.58
N MET A 15 5.24 -0.55 -21.05
CA MET A 15 4.37 0.23 -20.17
C MET A 15 3.34 -0.64 -19.45
N THR A 16 2.79 -1.64 -20.12
CA THR A 16 1.82 -2.56 -19.53
C THR A 16 2.47 -3.40 -18.44
N ALA A 17 3.69 -3.86 -18.62
CA ALA A 17 4.42 -4.64 -17.63
C ALA A 17 4.71 -3.83 -16.36
N LEU A 18 5.05 -2.54 -16.49
CA LEU A 18 5.33 -1.68 -15.34
C LEU A 18 4.07 -1.35 -14.55
N ALA A 19 2.90 -1.28 -15.20
CA ALA A 19 1.64 -0.93 -14.54
C ALA A 19 1.11 -2.03 -13.61
N GLY A 20 1.60 -3.28 -13.73
CA GLY A 20 1.15 -4.41 -12.94
C GLY A 20 1.87 -4.61 -11.62
N CYS A 21 2.96 -3.88 -11.35
CA CYS A 21 3.75 -4.08 -10.14
C CYS A 21 3.18 -3.27 -8.98
N ALA A 22 2.98 -3.94 -7.83
CA ALA A 22 2.61 -3.25 -6.59
C ALA A 22 3.82 -2.55 -6.01
N THR A 23 3.72 -1.25 -5.78
CA THR A 23 4.82 -0.43 -5.28
C THR A 23 4.32 0.50 -4.18
N GLN A 24 5.27 1.02 -3.39
CA GLN A 24 4.97 2.04 -2.40
C GLN A 24 4.48 3.32 -3.07
N GLN A 25 5.02 3.67 -4.23
CA GLN A 25 4.57 4.81 -5.00
C GLN A 25 3.13 4.65 -5.49
N GLY A 26 2.75 3.45 -5.93
CA GLY A 26 1.37 3.14 -6.29
C GLY A 26 0.43 3.29 -5.11
N TYR A 27 0.85 2.86 -3.92
CA TYR A 27 0.08 3.04 -2.71
C TYR A 27 -0.08 4.52 -2.36
N ALA A 28 0.99 5.31 -2.47
CA ALA A 28 0.94 6.75 -2.25
C ALA A 28 -0.08 7.42 -3.16
N GLN A 29 -0.10 7.08 -4.44
CA GLN A 29 -1.09 7.61 -5.39
C GLN A 29 -2.51 7.25 -4.96
N LYS A 30 -2.71 6.02 -4.49
CA LYS A 30 -4.02 5.54 -4.05
C LYS A 30 -4.52 6.31 -2.83
N VAL A 31 -3.68 6.48 -1.81
CA VAL A 31 -4.12 7.11 -0.57
C VAL A 31 -4.20 8.63 -0.67
N TYR A 32 -3.26 9.25 -1.37
CA TYR A 32 -3.29 10.70 -1.56
C TYR A 32 -4.43 11.16 -2.46
N SER A 33 -5.00 10.27 -3.28
CA SER A 33 -6.17 10.58 -4.07
C SER A 33 -7.41 10.88 -3.22
N TRP A 34 -7.39 10.47 -1.94
CA TRP A 34 -8.49 10.75 -1.02
C TRP A 34 -8.42 12.16 -0.43
N GLN A 35 -7.30 12.84 -0.54
CA GLN A 35 -7.14 14.19 -0.01
C GLN A 35 -8.11 15.14 -0.70
N GLY A 36 -8.89 15.87 0.09
CA GLY A 36 -9.93 16.76 -0.42
C GLY A 36 -11.27 16.08 -0.69
N ARG A 37 -11.38 14.76 -0.53
CA ARG A 37 -12.62 14.00 -0.76
C ARG A 37 -13.39 13.82 0.55
N ASP A 38 -14.64 13.39 0.40
CA ASP A 38 -15.53 13.15 1.54
C ASP A 38 -15.10 11.90 2.30
N ALA A 39 -14.96 12.02 3.63
CA ALA A 39 -14.62 10.90 4.50
C ALA A 39 -15.71 9.82 4.52
N ASN A 40 -16.96 10.16 4.23
CA ASN A 40 -18.03 9.16 4.13
C ASN A 40 -17.78 8.22 2.94
N GLU A 41 -17.26 8.74 1.84
CA GLU A 41 -16.85 7.91 0.70
C GLU A 41 -15.65 7.02 1.08
N LEU A 42 -14.72 7.54 1.86
CA LEU A 42 -13.60 6.78 2.36
C LEU A 42 -14.07 5.59 3.21
N LEU A 43 -14.99 5.84 4.14
CA LEU A 43 -15.53 4.79 4.98
C LEU A 43 -16.29 3.74 4.17
N ALA A 44 -17.00 4.16 3.13
CA ALA A 44 -17.70 3.22 2.25
C ALA A 44 -16.73 2.37 1.44
N SER A 45 -15.58 2.93 1.05
CA SER A 45 -14.59 2.22 0.24
C SER A 45 -13.64 1.37 1.08
N TRP A 46 -13.17 1.90 2.20
CA TRP A 46 -12.15 1.25 3.05
C TRP A 46 -12.76 0.50 4.22
N GLY A 47 -14.03 0.75 4.55
CA GLY A 47 -14.68 0.16 5.71
C GLY A 47 -14.35 0.91 6.99
N ALA A 48 -14.66 0.30 8.13
CA ALA A 48 -14.41 0.89 9.43
C ALA A 48 -12.91 0.99 9.70
N PRO A 49 -12.43 2.13 10.24
CA PRO A 49 -11.03 2.24 10.61
C PRO A 49 -10.67 1.33 11.78
N THR A 50 -9.40 0.95 11.85
CA THR A 50 -8.89 0.15 12.96
C THR A 50 -8.97 0.93 14.27
N ALA A 51 -8.73 2.24 14.20
CA ALA A 51 -8.84 3.14 15.34
C ALA A 51 -9.31 4.51 14.88
N GLN A 52 -9.99 5.21 15.76
CA GLN A 52 -10.49 6.55 15.52
C GLN A 52 -10.28 7.38 16.78
N MET A 53 -9.76 8.60 16.63
CA MET A 53 -9.61 9.49 17.76
C MET A 53 -9.85 10.93 17.35
N THR A 54 -10.19 11.76 18.34
CA THR A 54 -10.23 13.21 18.17
C THR A 54 -8.88 13.77 18.59
N MET A 55 -8.24 14.50 17.69
CA MET A 55 -6.94 15.12 17.95
C MET A 55 -7.10 16.35 18.86
N PRO A 56 -6.02 16.79 19.54
CA PRO A 56 -6.10 18.00 20.39
C PRO A 56 -6.56 19.24 19.63
N ASN A 57 -6.33 19.33 18.33
CA ASN A 57 -6.76 20.45 17.48
C ASN A 57 -8.23 20.34 17.06
N GLY A 58 -8.97 19.32 17.52
CA GLY A 58 -10.38 19.11 17.19
C GLY A 58 -10.62 18.30 15.94
N LYS A 59 -9.59 18.00 15.18
CA LYS A 59 -9.74 17.20 13.95
C LYS A 59 -9.84 15.72 14.29
N LEU A 60 -10.46 14.95 13.38
CA LEU A 60 -10.60 13.51 13.54
C LEU A 60 -9.43 12.80 12.87
N LEU A 61 -8.97 11.72 13.50
CA LEU A 61 -7.92 10.87 12.95
C LEU A 61 -8.50 9.48 12.76
N TYR A 62 -8.53 9.01 11.51
CA TYR A 62 -8.91 7.64 11.16
C TYR A 62 -7.65 6.86 10.84
N THR A 63 -7.40 5.80 11.58
CA THR A 63 -6.22 4.97 11.40
C THR A 63 -6.65 3.61 10.85
N TYR A 64 -6.09 3.24 9.72
CA TYR A 64 -6.26 1.92 9.11
C TYR A 64 -4.94 1.18 9.20
N ARG A 65 -4.95 0.08 9.91
CA ARG A 65 -3.76 -0.73 10.07
C ARG A 65 -4.01 -2.14 9.56
N THR A 66 -3.15 -2.59 8.68
CA THR A 66 -3.07 -3.99 8.27
C THR A 66 -1.76 -4.57 8.76
N ALA A 67 -1.81 -5.79 9.24
CA ALA A 67 -0.63 -6.47 9.73
C ALA A 67 -0.81 -7.96 9.55
N TYR A 68 0.23 -8.63 9.09
CA TYR A 68 0.26 -10.07 9.01
C TYR A 68 1.71 -10.55 9.09
N SER A 69 1.89 -11.77 9.53
CA SER A 69 3.20 -12.40 9.52
C SER A 69 3.19 -13.56 8.54
N GLN A 70 4.28 -13.72 7.84
CA GLN A 70 4.46 -14.80 6.88
C GLN A 70 5.67 -15.60 7.27
N GLU A 71 5.47 -16.91 7.39
CA GLU A 71 6.58 -17.80 7.69
C GLU A 71 7.45 -17.97 6.46
N MET A 72 8.75 -17.79 6.65
CA MET A 72 9.71 -18.01 5.59
C MET A 72 9.99 -19.50 5.47
N PRO A 73 9.83 -20.10 4.30
CA PRO A 73 10.17 -21.51 4.12
C PRO A 73 11.66 -21.71 4.32
N ILE A 74 11.99 -22.80 4.99
CA ILE A 74 13.39 -23.21 5.15
C ILE A 74 13.88 -23.65 3.78
N GLN A 75 14.83 -22.90 3.22
CA GLN A 75 15.43 -23.25 1.95
C GLN A 75 16.67 -24.09 2.21
N GLY A 76 16.52 -25.38 1.97
CA GLY A 76 17.64 -26.30 2.03
C GLY A 76 17.61 -27.20 0.81
N ASN A 77 18.77 -27.43 0.20
CA ASN A 77 18.94 -28.29 -0.95
C ASN A 77 19.14 -29.75 -0.52
N GLY A 78 18.45 -30.19 0.51
CA GLY A 78 18.61 -31.52 1.03
C GLY A 78 19.81 -31.73 1.97
N PHE A 79 20.67 -30.74 2.08
CA PHE A 79 21.74 -30.75 3.08
C PHE A 79 21.29 -29.95 4.27
N TYR A 80 21.02 -30.65 5.33
CA TYR A 80 20.55 -30.05 6.54
C TYR A 80 21.67 -30.02 7.58
N TYR A 81 22.23 -28.86 7.81
CA TYR A 81 23.14 -28.61 8.91
C TYR A 81 22.41 -27.70 9.91
N PRO A 82 22.24 -28.15 11.16
CA PRO A 82 21.49 -27.34 12.13
C PRO A 82 22.06 -25.93 12.36
N TRP A 83 23.36 -25.77 12.17
CA TRP A 83 24.03 -24.49 12.36
C TRP A 83 24.01 -23.61 11.09
N SER A 84 23.61 -24.15 9.98
CA SER A 84 23.59 -23.40 8.69
C SER A 84 22.18 -23.20 8.16
N VAL A 85 21.16 -23.45 8.94
CA VAL A 85 19.78 -23.19 8.55
C VAL A 85 19.57 -21.69 8.56
N SER A 86 19.63 -21.10 7.39
CA SER A 86 19.20 -19.73 7.17
C SER A 86 17.81 -19.76 6.60
N GLY A 87 16.93 -18.94 7.11
CA GLY A 87 15.51 -19.00 6.84
C GLY A 87 14.80 -19.75 7.95
N GLY A 88 13.51 -19.81 7.92
CA GLY A 88 12.73 -20.39 9.00
C GLY A 88 12.52 -19.39 10.12
N GLY A 89 12.24 -18.19 9.79
CA GLY A 89 11.69 -17.18 10.67
C GLY A 89 10.38 -16.70 10.11
N SER A 90 9.76 -15.78 10.77
CA SER A 90 8.59 -15.09 10.25
C SER A 90 8.95 -13.66 9.87
N VAL A 91 8.41 -13.20 8.76
CA VAL A 91 8.51 -11.81 8.34
C VAL A 91 7.19 -11.13 8.69
N TYR A 92 7.29 -10.02 9.40
CA TYR A 92 6.13 -9.23 9.80
C TYR A 92 5.91 -8.11 8.79
N TYR A 93 4.73 -8.09 8.23
CA TYR A 93 4.32 -7.07 7.26
C TYR A 93 3.24 -6.20 7.87
N SER A 94 3.39 -4.88 7.76
CA SER A 94 2.40 -3.97 8.28
C SER A 94 2.32 -2.70 7.42
N CYS A 95 1.12 -2.13 7.39
CA CYS A 95 0.89 -0.80 6.83
C CYS A 95 -0.09 -0.07 7.72
N THR A 96 0.30 1.11 8.19
CA THR A 96 -0.55 2.00 8.94
C THR A 96 -0.80 3.24 8.11
N THR A 97 -2.07 3.53 7.86
CA THR A 97 -2.50 4.70 7.08
C THR A 97 -3.37 5.57 7.95
N ASN A 98 -3.05 6.85 8.02
CA ASN A 98 -3.76 7.83 8.82
C ASN A 98 -4.41 8.87 7.92
N PHE A 99 -5.70 9.08 8.10
CA PHE A 99 -6.47 10.13 7.43
C PHE A 99 -6.90 11.15 8.47
N VAL A 100 -6.51 12.40 8.28
CA VAL A 100 -6.97 13.51 9.11
C VAL A 100 -8.21 14.10 8.44
N VAL A 101 -9.30 14.17 9.18
CA VAL A 101 -10.61 14.55 8.66
C VAL A 101 -11.13 15.77 9.42
N ASP A 102 -11.67 16.74 8.68
CA ASP A 102 -12.34 17.88 9.28
C ASP A 102 -13.72 17.42 9.80
N PRO A 103 -14.01 17.63 11.12
CA PRO A 103 -15.29 17.20 11.67
C PRO A 103 -16.49 18.02 11.20
N ARG A 104 -16.27 19.20 10.61
CA ARG A 104 -17.38 20.08 10.19
C ARG A 104 -17.98 19.63 8.86
N ASP A 105 -17.14 19.38 7.86
CA ASP A 105 -17.60 19.04 6.52
C ASP A 105 -17.20 17.62 6.10
N HIS A 106 -16.55 16.87 6.99
CA HIS A 106 -16.10 15.49 6.74
C HIS A 106 -15.15 15.36 5.55
N THR A 107 -14.33 16.40 5.32
CA THR A 107 -13.34 16.38 4.25
C THR A 107 -12.03 15.79 4.74
N VAL A 108 -11.43 14.91 3.95
CA VAL A 108 -10.09 14.39 4.22
C VAL A 108 -9.08 15.50 3.96
N LEU A 109 -8.42 15.94 5.02
CA LEU A 109 -7.48 17.07 4.96
C LEU A 109 -6.08 16.64 4.60
N SER A 110 -5.62 15.53 5.19
CA SER A 110 -4.28 15.04 4.93
C SER A 110 -4.25 13.53 5.10
N VAL A 111 -3.25 12.92 4.48
CA VAL A 111 -3.04 11.47 4.51
C VAL A 111 -1.57 11.22 4.77
N SER A 112 -1.28 10.24 5.62
CA SER A 112 0.07 9.75 5.83
C SER A 112 0.03 8.23 5.96
N PHE A 113 1.13 7.57 5.67
CA PHE A 113 1.23 6.13 5.84
C PHE A 113 2.65 5.74 6.19
N ASP A 114 2.79 4.62 6.88
CA ASP A 114 4.07 4.08 7.31
C ASP A 114 3.97 2.55 7.41
N GLY A 115 5.05 1.88 7.06
CA GLY A 115 5.13 0.44 7.14
C GLY A 115 5.88 -0.17 5.96
N ASN A 116 6.14 -1.46 6.05
CA ASN A 116 6.86 -2.19 5.01
C ASN A 116 5.94 -2.87 3.99
N ASP A 117 4.63 -2.72 4.16
CA ASP A 117 3.65 -3.36 3.28
C ASP A 117 2.64 -2.35 2.70
N CYS A 118 3.01 -1.08 2.67
CA CYS A 118 2.20 -0.04 2.04
C CYS A 118 2.47 -0.05 0.54
N VAL A 119 1.86 -1.00 -0.15
CA VAL A 119 2.08 -1.19 -1.58
C VAL A 119 0.76 -1.39 -2.31
N ALA A 120 0.66 -0.85 -3.51
CA ALA A 120 -0.49 -1.01 -4.40
C ALA A 120 -0.07 -0.85 -5.84
N PRO A 121 -0.82 -1.43 -6.80
CA PRO A 121 -0.55 -1.19 -8.22
C PRO A 121 -0.70 0.28 -8.56
N ALA A 122 0.17 0.78 -9.44
CA ALA A 122 0.09 2.15 -9.89
C ALA A 122 -1.21 2.37 -10.68
N LYS A 123 -1.86 3.52 -10.45
CA LYS A 123 -3.00 3.93 -11.25
C LYS A 123 -2.56 4.33 -12.65
N LYS A 124 -3.31 3.89 -13.63
CA LYS A 124 -3.14 4.36 -14.99
C LYS A 124 -3.72 5.75 -15.17
#